data_cca432b81f3fbf6d72a8049805cfa504
#
_entry.id   cca432b81f3fbf6d72a8049805cfa504
#
_cell.length_a   1.000
_cell.length_b   1.000
_cell.length_c   1.000
_cell.angle_alpha   90.00
_cell.angle_beta   90.00
_cell.angle_gamma   90.00
#
_symmetry.space_group_name_H-M   'P 1'
#
loop_
_entity.id
_entity.type
_entity.pdbx_description
1 polymer ?
#
loop_
_entity_poly.entity_id
_entity_poly.type
_entity_poly.pdbx_seq_one_letter_code
_entity_poly.pdbx_strand_id
1 'polypeptide(L)'
;SLEGVKRGKKSFMINCSGCHGVEGRGDGVTTARIVDYSSNAIWPRNLREPWKFRRGARREDIFLTLRTGLSTTAMPKFSPRVFKDQEIWDIVDFVRTLGSPKKPEVKPMIQAIKVNEPLSSDLNAPFWEKAQSFYIPLGGQILQKPKSYFPTVRNLTIRAAYNDKEIAFKVQWDDPSYDPALIEKDKVEASPTPPLPDHLKGQKDEETIESVVPEFPDSFALQFPVNLSTQKPYFLNGDPEHPVNLWKWTSSDNKVLEWNATGLKKWSLQDELSQIVDAQVNYKFGRYTLVLKRKLIVIHKKIDSQFLAGKSIPIAFNIWDGYQGETESKKSISSWFELQLVK
;
A
#
# COMPACT_ATOMS: atom_id res chain seq x y z
N SER A 1 14.67 -13.68 24.36
CA SER A 1 15.49 -14.82 23.90
C SER A 1 14.98 -15.37 22.58
N LEU A 2 15.83 -16.03 21.79
CA LEU A 2 15.44 -16.63 20.51
C LEU A 2 14.32 -17.67 20.70
N GLU A 3 14.40 -18.48 21.75
CA GLU A 3 13.37 -19.47 22.07
C GLU A 3 12.04 -18.81 22.47
N GLY A 4 12.06 -17.67 23.18
CA GLY A 4 10.87 -16.90 23.47
C GLY A 4 10.20 -16.38 22.18
N VAL A 5 10.99 -15.88 21.23
CA VAL A 5 10.48 -15.43 19.92
C VAL A 5 9.82 -16.58 19.14
N LYS A 6 10.40 -17.79 19.15
CA LYS A 6 9.81 -18.96 18.50
C LYS A 6 8.48 -19.36 19.14
N ARG A 7 8.40 -19.42 20.49
CA ARG A 7 7.13 -19.68 21.19
C ARG A 7 6.11 -18.60 20.92
N GLY A 8 6.54 -17.32 20.97
CA GLY A 8 5.68 -16.18 20.65
C GLY A 8 5.13 -16.22 19.25
N LYS A 9 5.95 -16.60 18.24
CA LYS A 9 5.49 -16.81 16.87
C LYS A 9 4.40 -17.88 16.80
N LYS A 10 4.57 -19.02 17.47
CA LYS A 10 3.55 -20.10 17.51
C LYS A 10 2.24 -19.59 18.12
N SER A 11 2.31 -18.90 19.25
CA SER A 11 1.13 -18.32 19.91
C SER A 11 0.46 -17.25 19.06
N PHE A 12 1.24 -16.41 18.40
CA PHE A 12 0.74 -15.38 17.47
C PHE A 12 -0.05 -16.01 16.31
N MET A 13 0.50 -17.05 15.67
CA MET A 13 -0.15 -17.72 14.55
C MET A 13 -1.51 -18.32 14.93
N ILE A 14 -1.66 -18.80 16.16
CA ILE A 14 -2.91 -19.41 16.63
C ILE A 14 -3.94 -18.35 17.05
N ASN A 15 -3.51 -17.27 17.71
CA ASN A 15 -4.42 -16.39 18.45
C ASN A 15 -4.51 -14.96 17.88
N CYS A 16 -3.60 -14.56 17.00
CA CYS A 16 -3.49 -13.18 16.55
C CYS A 16 -3.58 -13.04 15.01
N SER A 17 -3.09 -14.06 14.28
CA SER A 17 -3.00 -13.99 12.81
C SER A 17 -4.36 -13.91 12.14
N GLY A 18 -5.43 -14.42 12.78
CA GLY A 18 -6.81 -14.32 12.27
C GLY A 18 -7.23 -12.87 11.98
N CYS A 19 -6.77 -11.93 12.80
CA CYS A 19 -7.02 -10.49 12.60
C CYS A 19 -5.81 -9.78 11.99
N HIS A 20 -4.59 -10.05 12.52
CA HIS A 20 -3.40 -9.30 12.12
C HIS A 20 -2.68 -9.86 10.88
N GLY A 21 -3.13 -11.00 10.33
CA GLY A 21 -2.47 -11.68 9.23
C GLY A 21 -1.19 -12.40 9.65
N VAL A 22 -0.74 -13.35 8.82
CA VAL A 22 0.44 -14.19 9.13
C VAL A 22 1.74 -13.40 9.14
N GLU A 23 1.80 -12.31 8.39
CA GLU A 23 2.93 -11.37 8.32
C GLU A 23 2.72 -10.12 9.19
N GLY A 24 1.58 -10.03 9.89
CA GLY A 24 1.25 -8.92 10.79
C GLY A 24 0.85 -7.62 10.09
N ARG A 25 0.34 -7.67 8.85
CA ARG A 25 -0.06 -6.46 8.09
C ARG A 25 -1.48 -6.01 8.32
N GLY A 26 -2.27 -6.75 9.09
CA GLY A 26 -3.68 -6.44 9.33
C GLY A 26 -4.62 -7.09 8.31
N ASP A 27 -4.11 -7.99 7.49
CA ASP A 27 -4.76 -8.73 6.41
C ASP A 27 -5.31 -10.10 6.85
N GLY A 28 -5.67 -10.24 8.12
CA GLY A 28 -6.19 -11.50 8.63
C GLY A 28 -7.58 -11.82 8.06
N VAL A 29 -7.88 -13.12 7.93
CA VAL A 29 -9.13 -13.62 7.31
C VAL A 29 -10.42 -13.13 7.99
N THR A 30 -10.35 -12.70 9.24
CA THR A 30 -11.50 -12.15 9.96
C THR A 30 -11.64 -10.63 9.81
N THR A 31 -10.70 -9.97 9.15
CA THR A 31 -10.59 -8.51 9.10
C THR A 31 -11.78 -7.86 8.41
N ALA A 32 -12.23 -8.42 7.30
CA ALA A 32 -13.38 -7.90 6.53
C ALA A 32 -14.71 -7.87 7.32
N ARG A 33 -14.76 -8.49 8.52
CA ARG A 33 -15.95 -8.51 9.39
C ARG A 33 -15.86 -7.55 10.57
N ILE A 34 -14.77 -6.81 10.71
CA ILE A 34 -14.56 -5.88 11.82
C ILE A 34 -15.04 -4.51 11.40
N VAL A 35 -16.09 -4.03 12.03
CA VAL A 35 -16.68 -2.71 11.77
C VAL A 35 -16.73 -1.88 13.06
N ASP A 36 -16.77 -0.56 12.92
CA ASP A 36 -17.06 0.37 14.01
C ASP A 36 -18.58 0.50 14.25
N TYR A 37 -18.95 1.34 15.22
CA TYR A 37 -20.36 1.62 15.54
C TYR A 37 -21.17 2.25 14.39
N SER A 38 -20.49 2.74 13.35
CA SER A 38 -21.10 3.34 12.17
C SER A 38 -21.01 2.42 10.95
N SER A 39 -20.73 1.12 11.17
CA SER A 39 -20.56 0.09 10.13
C SER A 39 -19.40 0.36 9.16
N ASN A 40 -18.44 1.22 9.52
CA ASN A 40 -17.23 1.38 8.71
C ASN A 40 -16.23 0.26 9.05
N ALA A 41 -15.54 -0.25 8.04
CA ALA A 41 -14.48 -1.23 8.23
C ALA A 41 -13.36 -0.70 9.13
N ILE A 42 -12.96 -1.49 10.11
CA ILE A 42 -11.80 -1.22 10.96
C ILE A 42 -10.73 -2.25 10.67
N TRP A 43 -9.61 -1.79 10.13
CA TRP A 43 -8.47 -2.65 9.92
C TRP A 43 -7.64 -2.81 11.19
N PRO A 44 -7.25 -4.05 11.56
CA PRO A 44 -6.25 -4.27 12.58
C PRO A 44 -4.96 -3.53 12.26
N ARG A 45 -4.29 -3.05 13.30
CA ARG A 45 -3.04 -2.30 13.11
C ARG A 45 -2.00 -3.17 12.38
N ASN A 46 -1.37 -2.62 11.35
CA ASN A 46 -0.16 -3.19 10.75
C ASN A 46 0.96 -3.22 11.80
N LEU A 47 1.34 -4.41 12.23
CA LEU A 47 2.34 -4.62 13.27
C LEU A 47 3.78 -4.42 12.76
N ARG A 48 3.96 -4.28 11.46
CA ARG A 48 5.26 -3.95 10.84
C ARG A 48 5.60 -2.46 10.93
N GLU A 49 4.64 -1.66 11.43
CA GLU A 49 4.78 -0.21 11.63
C GLU A 49 4.64 0.17 13.12
N PRO A 50 5.55 -0.32 14.01
CA PRO A 50 5.42 -0.10 15.46
C PRO A 50 5.34 1.37 15.85
N TRP A 51 5.94 2.28 15.08
CA TRP A 51 5.86 3.73 15.32
C TRP A 51 4.43 4.30 15.18
N LYS A 52 3.47 3.52 14.70
CA LYS A 52 2.05 3.87 14.61
C LYS A 52 1.21 3.24 15.72
N PHE A 53 1.79 2.51 16.66
CA PHE A 53 1.03 1.87 17.74
C PHE A 53 0.42 2.92 18.67
N ARG A 54 -0.88 2.76 18.95
CA ARG A 54 -1.67 3.75 19.72
C ARG A 54 -1.10 4.01 21.12
N ARG A 55 -0.58 3.00 21.80
CA ARG A 55 -0.03 3.09 23.16
C ARG A 55 1.50 3.06 23.22
N GLY A 56 2.17 3.07 22.07
CA GLY A 56 3.63 2.97 21.99
C GLY A 56 4.12 1.58 21.62
N ALA A 57 5.40 1.50 21.26
CA ALA A 57 6.07 0.31 20.72
C ALA A 57 7.12 -0.29 21.67
N ARG A 58 7.24 0.24 22.89
CA ARG A 58 8.11 -0.37 23.90
C ARG A 58 7.57 -1.74 24.28
N ARG A 59 8.41 -2.58 24.80
CA ARG A 59 8.08 -3.95 25.20
C ARG A 59 6.90 -3.96 26.18
N GLU A 60 6.93 -3.06 27.14
CA GLU A 60 5.94 -2.89 28.19
C GLU A 60 4.61 -2.34 27.63
N ASP A 61 4.67 -1.44 26.66
CA ASP A 61 3.48 -0.85 26.03
C ASP A 61 2.66 -1.91 25.27
N ILE A 62 3.37 -2.82 24.56
CA ILE A 62 2.74 -3.92 23.82
C ILE A 62 2.16 -4.94 24.82
N PHE A 63 2.91 -5.30 25.88
CA PHE A 63 2.44 -6.19 26.94
C PHE A 63 1.15 -5.65 27.57
N LEU A 64 1.15 -4.37 27.95
CA LEU A 64 -0.02 -3.72 28.54
C LEU A 64 -1.21 -3.73 27.58
N THR A 65 -0.96 -3.45 26.29
CA THR A 65 -2.01 -3.51 25.25
C THR A 65 -2.64 -4.90 25.16
N LEU A 66 -1.85 -5.96 25.19
CA LEU A 66 -2.36 -7.34 25.19
C LEU A 66 -3.13 -7.66 26.48
N ARG A 67 -2.66 -7.21 27.65
CA ARG A 67 -3.34 -7.46 28.93
C ARG A 67 -4.65 -6.72 29.09
N THR A 68 -4.76 -5.49 28.60
CA THR A 68 -5.94 -4.63 28.81
C THR A 68 -6.84 -4.51 27.61
N GLY A 69 -6.41 -4.97 26.42
CA GLY A 69 -7.10 -4.69 25.16
C GLY A 69 -7.05 -3.22 24.78
N LEU A 70 -7.74 -2.86 23.73
CA LEU A 70 -7.96 -1.47 23.32
C LEU A 70 -9.46 -1.17 23.37
N SER A 71 -9.89 -0.37 24.35
CA SER A 71 -11.28 0.06 24.46
C SER A 71 -11.77 0.69 23.15
N THR A 72 -13.03 0.48 22.81
CA THR A 72 -13.67 0.95 21.57
C THR A 72 -13.10 0.35 20.27
N THR A 73 -12.42 -0.79 20.38
CA THR A 73 -11.94 -1.54 19.21
C THR A 73 -12.18 -3.03 19.40
N ALA A 74 -12.08 -3.81 18.31
CA ALA A 74 -12.17 -5.27 18.37
C ALA A 74 -10.94 -5.95 19.01
N MET A 75 -9.88 -5.20 19.39
CA MET A 75 -8.69 -5.78 20.03
C MET A 75 -9.01 -6.23 21.46
N PRO A 76 -9.08 -7.57 21.73
CA PRO A 76 -9.51 -8.09 23.02
C PRO A 76 -8.40 -7.95 24.09
N LYS A 77 -8.82 -8.07 25.35
CA LYS A 77 -7.91 -8.29 26.48
C LYS A 77 -7.60 -9.77 26.65
N PHE A 78 -6.35 -10.11 26.90
CA PHE A 78 -5.91 -11.46 27.19
C PHE A 78 -5.66 -11.62 28.70
N SER A 79 -6.61 -12.26 29.39
CA SER A 79 -6.55 -12.43 30.85
C SER A 79 -5.44 -13.42 31.25
N PRO A 80 -4.93 -13.37 32.52
CA PRO A 80 -3.99 -14.36 33.03
C PRO A 80 -4.51 -15.80 33.06
N ARG A 81 -5.84 -15.99 32.97
CA ARG A 81 -6.46 -17.32 32.86
C ARG A 81 -6.26 -17.93 31.46
N VAL A 82 -6.16 -17.08 30.41
CA VAL A 82 -5.96 -17.49 29.01
C VAL A 82 -4.48 -17.61 28.68
N PHE A 83 -3.69 -16.59 29.07
CA PHE A 83 -2.24 -16.55 28.86
C PHE A 83 -1.51 -16.15 30.13
N LYS A 84 -0.51 -16.93 30.52
CA LYS A 84 0.44 -16.54 31.57
C LYS A 84 1.28 -15.36 31.11
N ASP A 85 1.89 -14.62 32.05
CA ASP A 85 2.71 -13.45 31.71
C ASP A 85 3.88 -13.79 30.78
N GLN A 86 4.52 -14.94 30.97
CA GLN A 86 5.62 -15.37 30.11
C GLN A 86 5.16 -15.58 28.65
N GLU A 87 3.97 -16.14 28.44
CA GLU A 87 3.43 -16.33 27.09
C GLU A 87 3.13 -15.00 26.39
N ILE A 88 2.60 -14.02 27.13
CA ILE A 88 2.42 -12.66 26.61
C ILE A 88 3.77 -12.04 26.27
N TRP A 89 4.81 -12.16 27.14
CA TRP A 89 6.14 -11.66 26.84
C TRP A 89 6.76 -12.32 25.61
N ASP A 90 6.54 -13.61 25.40
CA ASP A 90 6.99 -14.31 24.21
C ASP A 90 6.30 -13.76 22.94
N ILE A 91 4.96 -13.49 22.99
CA ILE A 91 4.23 -12.83 21.89
C ILE A 91 4.78 -11.42 21.63
N VAL A 92 5.01 -10.62 22.68
CA VAL A 92 5.60 -9.28 22.58
C VAL A 92 6.95 -9.33 21.88
N ASP A 93 7.81 -10.27 22.30
CA ASP A 93 9.16 -10.42 21.71
C ASP A 93 9.06 -10.79 20.22
N PHE A 94 8.12 -11.64 19.82
CA PHE A 94 7.87 -11.94 18.42
C PHE A 94 7.34 -10.71 17.65
N VAL A 95 6.31 -10.03 18.15
CA VAL A 95 5.72 -8.85 17.51
C VAL A 95 6.78 -7.78 17.24
N ARG A 96 7.71 -7.58 18.16
CA ARG A 96 8.83 -6.64 17.99
C ARG A 96 9.81 -7.03 16.89
N THR A 97 9.83 -8.28 16.44
CA THR A 97 10.64 -8.71 15.28
C THR A 97 9.99 -8.36 13.94
N LEU A 98 8.71 -8.06 13.92
CA LEU A 98 7.97 -7.80 12.67
C LEU A 98 8.36 -6.46 12.01
N GLY A 99 8.79 -5.47 12.79
CA GLY A 99 9.18 -4.16 12.27
C GLY A 99 10.06 -3.36 13.19
N SER A 100 10.75 -2.36 12.63
CA SER A 100 11.56 -1.43 13.41
C SER A 100 10.67 -0.44 14.18
N PRO A 101 10.95 -0.13 15.45
CA PRO A 101 10.22 0.91 16.19
C PRO A 101 10.53 2.32 15.66
N LYS A 102 11.62 2.50 14.93
CA LYS A 102 12.01 3.78 14.35
C LYS A 102 11.26 3.98 13.03
N LYS A 103 10.51 5.08 12.94
CA LYS A 103 9.88 5.50 11.67
C LYS A 103 10.96 5.69 10.61
N PRO A 104 10.76 5.19 9.37
CA PRO A 104 11.69 5.45 8.28
C PRO A 104 11.87 6.94 8.01
N GLU A 105 13.09 7.33 7.63
CA GLU A 105 13.39 8.69 7.23
C GLU A 105 12.78 9.00 5.87
N VAL A 106 12.19 10.18 5.74
CA VAL A 106 11.69 10.71 4.46
C VAL A 106 12.82 11.45 3.78
N LYS A 107 13.28 10.92 2.65
CA LYS A 107 14.28 11.59 1.80
C LYS A 107 13.56 12.21 0.61
N PRO A 108 13.72 13.51 0.36
CA PRO A 108 13.02 14.19 -0.72
C PRO A 108 13.51 13.77 -2.12
N MET A 109 14.70 13.17 -2.19
CA MET A 109 15.33 12.72 -3.42
C MET A 109 15.37 11.21 -3.51
N ILE A 110 14.79 10.67 -4.57
CA ILE A 110 14.79 9.26 -4.93
C ILE A 110 15.90 9.04 -5.95
N GLN A 111 16.84 8.17 -5.63
CA GLN A 111 17.96 7.87 -6.52
C GLN A 111 17.67 6.59 -7.32
N ALA A 112 17.65 6.72 -8.65
CA ALA A 112 17.65 5.57 -9.55
C ALA A 112 19.10 5.13 -9.80
N ILE A 113 19.40 3.85 -9.51
CA ILE A 113 20.73 3.30 -9.78
C ILE A 113 20.91 3.00 -11.26
N LYS A 114 22.12 3.21 -11.79
CA LYS A 114 22.46 2.75 -13.13
C LYS A 114 22.82 1.28 -13.11
N VAL A 115 22.25 0.49 -14.04
CA VAL A 115 22.57 -0.92 -14.25
C VAL A 115 22.96 -1.13 -15.71
N ASN A 116 23.82 -2.11 -15.99
CA ASN A 116 24.30 -2.38 -17.34
C ASN A 116 23.46 -3.46 -18.04
N GLU A 117 22.76 -4.29 -17.25
CA GLU A 117 21.87 -5.32 -17.76
C GLU A 117 20.55 -4.74 -18.32
N PRO A 118 19.87 -5.45 -19.22
CA PRO A 118 18.52 -5.11 -19.64
C PRO A 118 17.58 -5.08 -18.42
N LEU A 119 16.75 -4.03 -18.33
CA LEU A 119 15.74 -3.97 -17.30
C LEU A 119 14.62 -4.97 -17.58
N SER A 120 14.14 -5.60 -16.53
CA SER A 120 13.01 -6.52 -16.53
C SER A 120 11.89 -5.98 -15.65
N SER A 121 10.64 -6.28 -16.00
CA SER A 121 9.50 -6.10 -15.11
C SER A 121 9.41 -7.17 -14.01
N ASP A 122 10.32 -8.16 -14.01
CA ASP A 122 10.36 -9.17 -12.95
C ASP A 122 10.52 -8.55 -11.56
N LEU A 123 9.59 -8.90 -10.69
CA LEU A 123 9.55 -8.43 -9.30
C LEU A 123 10.79 -8.83 -8.48
N ASN A 124 11.48 -9.91 -8.89
CA ASN A 124 12.63 -10.48 -8.19
C ASN A 124 13.95 -10.29 -8.94
N ALA A 125 13.99 -9.42 -9.95
CA ALA A 125 15.22 -9.16 -10.67
C ALA A 125 16.37 -8.77 -9.73
N PRO A 126 17.59 -9.35 -9.89
CA PRO A 126 18.70 -9.18 -8.92
C PRO A 126 19.14 -7.72 -8.71
N PHE A 127 18.97 -6.86 -9.70
CA PHE A 127 19.33 -5.45 -9.58
C PHE A 127 18.51 -4.70 -8.52
N TRP A 128 17.32 -5.20 -8.15
CA TRP A 128 16.52 -4.61 -7.08
C TRP A 128 17.16 -4.69 -5.70
N GLU A 129 18.04 -5.68 -5.46
CA GLU A 129 18.77 -5.80 -4.21
C GLU A 129 19.78 -4.66 -4.02
N LYS A 130 20.36 -4.17 -5.14
CA LYS A 130 21.30 -3.05 -5.15
C LYS A 130 20.61 -1.68 -5.05
N ALA A 131 19.35 -1.60 -5.50
CA ALA A 131 18.59 -0.35 -5.50
C ALA A 131 18.15 0.04 -4.09
N GLN A 132 18.47 1.27 -3.68
CA GLN A 132 18.02 1.81 -2.40
C GLN A 132 16.49 1.90 -2.35
N SER A 133 15.93 1.53 -1.20
CA SER A 133 14.50 1.71 -0.91
C SER A 133 14.25 3.07 -0.28
N PHE A 134 13.29 3.83 -0.81
CA PHE A 134 12.87 5.12 -0.30
C PHE A 134 11.45 5.02 0.27
N TYR A 135 11.27 5.56 1.48
CA TYR A 135 9.98 5.63 2.15
C TYR A 135 9.23 6.89 1.73
N ILE A 136 8.01 6.74 1.24
CA ILE A 136 7.14 7.80 0.77
C ILE A 136 5.90 7.87 1.66
N PRO A 137 5.75 8.89 2.49
CA PRO A 137 4.50 9.13 3.22
C PRO A 137 3.40 9.60 2.27
N LEU A 138 2.19 9.12 2.51
CA LEU A 138 0.98 9.52 1.80
C LEU A 138 -0.01 10.16 2.78
N GLY A 139 -0.78 11.11 2.28
CA GLY A 139 -1.93 11.70 2.97
C GLY A 139 -3.20 11.54 2.15
N GLY A 140 -4.36 11.51 2.81
CA GLY A 140 -5.63 11.53 2.10
C GLY A 140 -5.84 12.85 1.38
N GLN A 141 -6.38 12.82 0.19
CA GLN A 141 -6.78 14.03 -0.54
C GLN A 141 -7.99 14.68 0.17
N ILE A 142 -7.81 15.87 0.74
CA ILE A 142 -8.85 16.60 1.51
C ILE A 142 -9.21 17.97 0.94
N LEU A 143 -8.62 18.35 -0.20
CA LEU A 143 -8.79 19.69 -0.78
C LEU A 143 -10.03 19.79 -1.66
N GLN A 144 -10.38 18.72 -2.38
CA GLN A 144 -11.55 18.67 -3.26
C GLN A 144 -12.47 17.49 -2.92
N LYS A 145 -13.78 17.66 -3.11
CA LYS A 145 -14.76 16.57 -2.90
C LYS A 145 -14.78 15.61 -4.12
N PRO A 146 -14.97 14.28 -3.89
CA PRO A 146 -14.99 13.59 -2.60
C PRO A 146 -13.61 13.55 -1.94
N LYS A 147 -13.58 13.62 -0.60
CA LYS A 147 -12.36 13.71 0.21
C LYS A 147 -12.03 12.37 0.86
N SER A 148 -10.75 12.04 1.00
CA SER A 148 -10.28 10.92 1.80
C SER A 148 -9.67 11.44 3.10
N TYR A 149 -10.42 11.40 4.20
CA TYR A 149 -9.94 11.88 5.50
C TYR A 149 -9.09 10.86 6.25
N PHE A 150 -9.40 9.58 6.08
CA PHE A 150 -8.78 8.48 6.82
C PHE A 150 -8.37 7.35 5.88
N PRO A 151 -7.40 7.59 4.99
CA PRO A 151 -6.98 6.56 4.05
C PRO A 151 -6.36 5.36 4.79
N THR A 152 -6.56 4.16 4.27
CA THR A 152 -5.94 2.94 4.77
C THR A 152 -4.46 2.94 4.43
N VAL A 153 -4.14 3.17 3.16
CA VAL A 153 -2.75 3.21 2.67
C VAL A 153 -2.15 4.58 2.92
N ARG A 154 -1.18 4.66 3.83
CA ARG A 154 -0.56 5.93 4.26
C ARG A 154 0.91 6.06 3.94
N ASN A 155 1.47 5.09 3.28
CA ASN A 155 2.85 5.12 2.82
C ASN A 155 3.09 4.01 1.80
N LEU A 156 4.15 4.19 1.05
CA LEU A 156 4.73 3.16 0.20
C LEU A 156 6.25 3.20 0.28
N THR A 157 6.90 2.21 -0.30
CA THR A 157 8.33 2.25 -0.59
C THR A 157 8.54 2.14 -2.09
N ILE A 158 9.58 2.84 -2.59
CA ILE A 158 9.97 2.79 -4.00
C ILE A 158 11.46 2.51 -4.13
N ARG A 159 11.80 1.73 -5.15
CA ARG A 159 13.16 1.58 -5.69
C ARG A 159 13.13 1.95 -7.15
N ALA A 160 14.22 2.53 -7.66
CA ALA A 160 14.32 2.90 -9.06
C ALA A 160 15.66 2.43 -9.63
N ALA A 161 15.64 1.94 -10.86
CA ALA A 161 16.81 1.52 -11.62
C ALA A 161 16.66 1.99 -13.07
N TYR A 162 17.76 2.30 -13.72
CA TYR A 162 17.78 2.69 -15.13
C TYR A 162 19.02 2.15 -15.83
N ASN A 163 18.95 2.05 -17.16
CA ASN A 163 20.09 1.84 -18.04
C ASN A 163 20.09 2.92 -19.14
N ASP A 164 20.87 2.75 -20.19
CA ASP A 164 20.96 3.76 -21.26
C ASP A 164 19.67 3.89 -22.10
N LYS A 165 18.70 2.97 -21.95
CA LYS A 165 17.48 2.90 -22.77
C LYS A 165 16.19 3.00 -21.95
N GLU A 166 16.17 2.45 -20.76
CA GLU A 166 14.96 2.19 -19.97
C GLU A 166 15.11 2.65 -18.54
N ILE A 167 13.97 2.89 -17.90
CA ILE A 167 13.83 3.10 -16.45
C ILE A 167 12.77 2.15 -15.90
N ALA A 168 12.99 1.66 -14.68
CA ALA A 168 12.04 0.82 -13.97
C ALA A 168 11.89 1.28 -12.51
N PHE A 169 10.67 1.13 -12.01
CA PHE A 169 10.28 1.44 -10.64
C PHE A 169 9.68 0.21 -9.99
N LYS A 170 10.18 -0.18 -8.81
CA LYS A 170 9.56 -1.20 -7.97
C LYS A 170 8.90 -0.51 -6.78
N VAL A 171 7.58 -0.57 -6.72
CA VAL A 171 6.76 0.05 -5.68
C VAL A 171 6.14 -1.03 -4.81
N GLN A 172 6.13 -0.80 -3.50
CA GLN A 172 5.49 -1.71 -2.53
C GLN A 172 4.68 -0.90 -1.53
N TRP A 173 3.45 -1.35 -1.28
CA TRP A 173 2.61 -0.81 -0.21
C TRP A 173 1.86 -1.92 0.49
N ASP A 174 1.53 -1.68 1.76
CA ASP A 174 0.69 -2.59 2.53
C ASP A 174 -0.76 -2.17 2.38
N ASP A 175 -1.59 -3.13 1.98
CA ASP A 175 -3.03 -3.01 1.82
C ASP A 175 -3.66 -4.29 2.40
N PRO A 176 -4.53 -4.18 3.40
CA PRO A 176 -5.10 -5.37 4.04
C PRO A 176 -6.11 -6.13 3.18
N SER A 177 -6.63 -5.52 2.10
CA SER A 177 -7.55 -6.15 1.15
C SER A 177 -6.95 -6.25 -0.25
N TYR A 178 -7.45 -7.19 -1.02
CA TYR A 178 -7.23 -7.30 -2.46
C TYR A 178 -8.57 -7.07 -3.15
N ASP A 179 -8.70 -5.94 -3.80
CA ASP A 179 -9.97 -5.49 -4.38
C ASP A 179 -9.87 -5.46 -5.91
N PRO A 180 -10.13 -6.58 -6.60
CA PRO A 180 -10.36 -6.56 -8.05
C PRO A 180 -11.72 -5.95 -8.31
N ALA A 181 -11.92 -5.27 -9.45
CA ALA A 181 -13.24 -4.80 -9.83
C ALA A 181 -14.24 -5.95 -9.90
N LEU A 182 -15.50 -5.66 -9.60
CA LEU A 182 -16.61 -6.59 -9.76
C LEU A 182 -16.61 -7.17 -11.17
N ILE A 183 -16.23 -8.43 -11.30
CA ILE A 183 -16.73 -9.28 -12.37
C ILE A 183 -18.20 -9.51 -12.03
N GLU A 184 -19.10 -9.22 -12.95
CA GLU A 184 -20.56 -9.34 -12.88
C GLU A 184 -21.10 -10.17 -11.70
N LYS A 185 -22.05 -9.61 -10.95
CA LYS A 185 -22.65 -10.12 -9.71
C LYS A 185 -23.09 -11.60 -9.71
N ASP A 186 -23.00 -12.30 -10.81
CA ASP A 186 -23.59 -13.63 -11.01
C ASP A 186 -22.64 -14.81 -10.82
N LYS A 187 -21.38 -14.62 -10.42
CA LYS A 187 -20.38 -15.72 -10.36
C LYS A 187 -19.50 -15.80 -9.11
N VAL A 188 -19.81 -15.12 -8.04
CA VAL A 188 -19.07 -15.34 -6.79
C VAL A 188 -19.81 -16.39 -5.96
N GLU A 189 -19.50 -17.66 -6.18
CA GLU A 189 -19.71 -18.68 -5.15
C GLU A 189 -18.87 -18.25 -3.95
N ALA A 190 -19.56 -17.94 -2.85
CA ALA A 190 -18.92 -17.59 -1.59
C ALA A 190 -17.93 -18.70 -1.23
N SER A 191 -16.65 -18.39 -1.20
CA SER A 191 -15.65 -19.30 -0.64
C SER A 191 -16.11 -19.75 0.75
N PRO A 192 -16.03 -21.05 1.07
CA PRO A 192 -16.50 -21.54 2.35
C PRO A 192 -15.79 -20.81 3.48
N THR A 193 -16.55 -20.08 4.26
CA THR A 193 -16.07 -19.29 5.39
C THR A 193 -15.45 -20.25 6.42
N PRO A 194 -14.18 -20.11 6.80
CA PRO A 194 -13.63 -20.93 7.86
C PRO A 194 -14.44 -20.71 9.15
N PRO A 195 -14.65 -21.75 9.96
CA PRO A 195 -15.44 -21.67 11.19
C PRO A 195 -14.84 -20.61 12.13
N LEU A 196 -15.71 -19.79 12.72
CA LEU A 196 -15.33 -18.83 13.75
C LEU A 196 -14.65 -19.55 14.93
N PRO A 197 -13.55 -19.01 15.47
CA PRO A 197 -12.95 -19.50 16.70
C PRO A 197 -13.99 -19.58 17.83
N ASP A 198 -13.93 -20.63 18.66
CA ASP A 198 -14.96 -20.94 19.69
C ASP A 198 -15.27 -19.79 20.66
N HIS A 199 -14.35 -18.89 20.91
CA HIS A 199 -14.55 -17.72 21.78
C HIS A 199 -15.40 -16.60 21.14
N LEU A 200 -15.73 -16.71 19.85
CA LEU A 200 -16.60 -15.79 19.12
C LEU A 200 -17.98 -16.40 18.82
N LYS A 201 -18.20 -17.68 19.17
CA LYS A 201 -19.50 -18.38 19.04
C LYS A 201 -20.41 -18.03 20.20
N GLY A 202 -21.03 -16.87 20.22
CA GLY A 202 -21.93 -16.53 21.33
C GLY A 202 -22.69 -15.23 21.18
N GLN A 203 -22.45 -14.48 20.15
CA GLN A 203 -23.28 -13.35 19.80
C GLN A 203 -24.28 -13.81 18.74
N LYS A 204 -25.53 -14.04 19.21
CA LYS A 204 -26.68 -14.21 18.35
C LYS A 204 -26.88 -12.91 17.61
N ASP A 205 -26.66 -12.94 16.31
CA ASP A 205 -27.50 -12.34 15.29
C ASP A 205 -26.98 -12.91 13.97
N GLU A 206 -27.65 -13.97 13.50
CA GLU A 206 -27.53 -14.49 12.14
C GLU A 206 -28.23 -13.53 11.16
N GLU A 207 -27.85 -12.30 11.12
CA GLU A 207 -27.93 -11.53 9.89
C GLU A 207 -26.73 -11.95 9.06
N THR A 208 -27.00 -12.64 7.98
CA THR A 208 -26.05 -12.89 6.89
C THR A 208 -25.44 -11.54 6.53
N ILE A 209 -24.26 -11.25 7.08
CA ILE A 209 -23.45 -10.12 6.62
C ILE A 209 -23.06 -10.54 5.20
N GLU A 210 -23.83 -10.06 4.22
CA GLU A 210 -23.39 -10.10 2.83
C GLU A 210 -21.97 -9.56 2.83
N SER A 211 -21.03 -10.36 2.35
CA SER A 211 -19.66 -9.91 2.16
C SER A 211 -19.74 -8.66 1.28
N VAL A 212 -19.40 -7.50 1.83
CA VAL A 212 -19.35 -6.26 1.06
C VAL A 212 -18.27 -6.48 0.00
N VAL A 213 -18.71 -6.83 -1.20
CA VAL A 213 -17.79 -6.92 -2.33
C VAL A 213 -17.41 -5.48 -2.69
N PRO A 214 -16.12 -5.12 -2.69
CA PRO A 214 -15.70 -3.76 -3.00
C PRO A 214 -16.24 -3.34 -4.37
N GLU A 215 -16.85 -2.18 -4.44
CA GLU A 215 -17.43 -1.65 -5.68
C GLU A 215 -16.34 -1.15 -6.64
N PHE A 216 -15.16 -0.83 -6.10
CA PHE A 216 -14.07 -0.22 -6.86
C PHE A 216 -12.78 -1.05 -6.74
N PRO A 217 -11.96 -1.08 -7.81
CA PRO A 217 -10.68 -1.76 -7.78
C PRO A 217 -9.61 -0.94 -7.06
N ASP A 218 -8.63 -1.64 -6.48
CA ASP A 218 -7.39 -1.01 -6.07
C ASP A 218 -6.67 -0.41 -7.26
N SER A 219 -6.06 0.74 -7.06
CA SER A 219 -5.29 1.38 -8.11
C SER A 219 -4.06 2.11 -7.56
N PHE A 220 -3.06 2.23 -8.40
CA PHE A 220 -1.84 2.97 -8.12
C PHE A 220 -1.46 3.83 -9.34
N ALA A 221 -0.95 5.05 -9.14
CA ALA A 221 -0.38 5.81 -10.24
C ALA A 221 0.91 6.53 -9.84
N LEU A 222 1.93 6.41 -10.72
CA LEU A 222 3.05 7.33 -10.76
C LEU A 222 2.63 8.58 -11.53
N GLN A 223 3.09 9.74 -11.08
CA GLN A 223 2.82 11.04 -11.69
C GLN A 223 4.11 11.76 -11.97
N PHE A 224 4.24 12.29 -13.19
CA PHE A 224 5.39 13.06 -13.64
C PHE A 224 4.94 14.32 -14.38
N PRO A 225 5.68 15.45 -14.37
CA PRO A 225 5.44 16.54 -15.30
C PRO A 225 5.62 16.06 -16.75
N VAL A 226 4.77 16.48 -17.67
CA VAL A 226 5.00 16.29 -19.12
C VAL A 226 6.24 17.06 -19.55
N ASN A 227 6.38 18.31 -19.09
CA ASN A 227 7.51 19.17 -19.38
C ASN A 227 8.29 19.49 -18.11
N LEU A 228 9.62 19.35 -18.18
CA LEU A 228 10.51 19.78 -17.11
C LEU A 228 10.72 21.30 -17.22
N SER A 229 10.02 22.06 -16.41
CA SER A 229 10.16 23.50 -16.27
C SER A 229 10.63 23.87 -14.86
N THR A 230 10.94 25.13 -14.63
CA THR A 230 11.27 25.64 -13.30
C THR A 230 10.07 25.62 -12.36
N GLN A 231 8.85 25.74 -12.90
CA GLN A 231 7.61 25.63 -12.16
C GLN A 231 7.10 24.21 -12.21
N LYS A 232 6.90 23.60 -11.03
CA LYS A 232 6.29 22.28 -10.93
C LYS A 232 4.78 22.37 -11.15
N PRO A 233 4.17 21.39 -11.82
CA PRO A 233 2.73 21.28 -11.90
C PRO A 233 2.09 21.23 -10.50
N TYR A 234 0.82 21.61 -10.43
CA TYR A 234 0.08 21.42 -9.18
C TYR A 234 0.05 19.94 -8.79
N PHE A 235 0.39 19.63 -7.55
CA PHE A 235 0.61 18.24 -7.12
C PHE A 235 -0.67 17.37 -7.19
N LEU A 236 -1.87 17.98 -7.22
CA LEU A 236 -3.14 17.30 -7.45
C LEU A 236 -3.43 17.11 -8.96
N ASN A 237 -2.56 16.34 -9.61
CA ASN A 237 -2.67 15.94 -11.02
C ASN A 237 -2.59 17.11 -12.01
N GLY A 238 -1.67 18.03 -11.77
CA GLY A 238 -1.37 19.11 -12.68
C GLY A 238 -2.36 20.27 -12.66
N ASP A 239 -2.19 21.15 -13.60
CA ASP A 239 -3.02 22.31 -13.89
C ASP A 239 -3.03 22.55 -15.42
N PRO A 240 -3.89 23.45 -15.97
CA PRO A 240 -4.01 23.65 -17.41
C PRO A 240 -2.72 24.07 -18.11
N GLU A 241 -1.82 24.78 -17.42
CA GLU A 241 -0.56 25.26 -17.99
C GLU A 241 0.55 24.22 -17.85
N HIS A 242 0.45 23.36 -16.82
CA HIS A 242 1.46 22.38 -16.48
C HIS A 242 0.80 20.98 -16.36
N PRO A 243 0.54 20.28 -17.48
CA PRO A 243 -0.04 18.94 -17.48
C PRO A 243 0.93 17.93 -16.91
N VAL A 244 0.37 16.83 -16.38
CA VAL A 244 1.12 15.68 -15.89
C VAL A 244 0.82 14.44 -16.72
N ASN A 245 1.80 13.55 -16.83
CA ASN A 245 1.67 12.19 -17.33
C ASN A 245 1.54 11.24 -16.13
N LEU A 246 0.55 10.35 -16.17
CA LEU A 246 0.29 9.37 -15.14
C LEU A 246 0.38 7.96 -15.71
N TRP A 247 1.08 7.07 -15.01
CA TRP A 247 1.09 5.64 -15.27
C TRP A 247 0.20 4.98 -14.23
N LYS A 248 -1.03 4.69 -14.60
CA LYS A 248 -2.04 4.17 -13.68
C LYS A 248 -2.24 2.68 -13.89
N TRP A 249 -1.91 1.90 -12.85
CA TRP A 249 -2.25 0.50 -12.71
C TRP A 249 -3.59 0.34 -11.99
N THR A 250 -4.35 -0.70 -12.36
CA THR A 250 -5.63 -1.06 -11.75
C THR A 250 -5.69 -2.57 -11.53
N SER A 251 -6.20 -3.02 -10.39
CA SER A 251 -6.29 -4.44 -10.01
C SER A 251 -7.32 -5.22 -10.83
N SER A 252 -8.27 -4.54 -11.48
CA SER A 252 -9.35 -5.17 -12.24
C SER A 252 -8.86 -6.01 -13.42
N ASP A 253 -7.87 -5.52 -14.13
CA ASP A 253 -7.31 -6.19 -15.32
C ASP A 253 -5.79 -6.32 -15.27
N ASN A 254 -5.18 -5.85 -14.16
CA ASN A 254 -3.75 -5.82 -13.94
C ASN A 254 -2.94 -5.07 -15.01
N LYS A 255 -3.59 -4.15 -15.72
CA LYS A 255 -2.95 -3.34 -16.75
C LYS A 255 -2.51 -2.00 -16.22
N VAL A 256 -1.52 -1.43 -16.90
CA VAL A 256 -1.16 -0.03 -16.74
C VAL A 256 -1.62 0.74 -17.96
N LEU A 257 -2.32 1.84 -17.70
CA LEU A 257 -2.71 2.79 -18.73
C LEU A 257 -2.01 4.12 -18.48
N GLU A 258 -1.57 4.76 -19.57
CA GLU A 258 -1.00 6.10 -19.53
C GLU A 258 -2.08 7.15 -19.77
N TRP A 259 -2.10 8.13 -18.88
CA TRP A 259 -3.06 9.23 -18.86
C TRP A 259 -2.32 10.57 -18.84
N ASN A 260 -2.97 11.61 -19.34
CA ASN A 260 -2.60 12.97 -19.06
C ASN A 260 -3.64 13.62 -18.15
N ALA A 261 -3.22 14.53 -17.29
CA ALA A 261 -4.13 15.29 -16.46
C ALA A 261 -3.71 16.76 -16.38
N THR A 262 -4.73 17.62 -16.30
CA THR A 262 -4.64 19.07 -16.13
C THR A 262 -5.44 19.51 -14.90
N GLY A 263 -5.53 18.64 -13.91
CA GLY A 263 -6.23 18.83 -12.65
C GLY A 263 -6.87 17.53 -12.16
N LEU A 264 -7.30 17.54 -10.90
CA LEU A 264 -7.77 16.36 -10.17
C LEU A 264 -8.89 15.57 -10.88
N LYS A 265 -9.77 16.28 -11.63
CA LYS A 265 -10.93 15.69 -12.34
C LYS A 265 -10.82 15.82 -13.87
N LYS A 266 -9.68 16.26 -14.39
CA LYS A 266 -9.48 16.47 -15.82
C LYS A 266 -8.41 15.55 -16.34
N TRP A 267 -8.79 14.31 -16.60
CA TRP A 267 -7.92 13.24 -17.10
C TRP A 267 -8.32 12.86 -18.52
N SER A 268 -7.34 12.62 -19.37
CA SER A 268 -7.51 12.09 -20.72
C SER A 268 -6.64 10.85 -20.90
N LEU A 269 -7.25 9.75 -21.33
CA LEU A 269 -6.52 8.55 -21.70
C LEU A 269 -5.70 8.85 -22.94
N GLN A 270 -4.45 8.43 -22.97
CA GLN A 270 -3.63 8.51 -24.18
C GLN A 270 -4.07 7.46 -25.21
N ASP A 271 -3.73 7.71 -26.47
CA ASP A 271 -4.03 6.76 -27.55
C ASP A 271 -3.26 5.43 -27.37
N GLU A 272 -3.69 4.39 -28.09
CA GLU A 272 -3.16 3.03 -27.97
C GLU A 272 -1.64 2.97 -28.28
N LEU A 273 -1.15 3.77 -29.21
CA LEU A 273 0.26 3.79 -29.60
C LEU A 273 1.15 4.42 -28.53
N SER A 274 0.56 5.19 -27.64
CA SER A 274 1.25 5.84 -26.49
C SER A 274 1.22 4.99 -25.22
N GLN A 275 0.51 3.84 -25.21
CA GLN A 275 0.44 2.91 -24.09
C GLN A 275 1.68 2.00 -24.09
N ILE A 276 2.80 2.49 -23.54
CA ILE A 276 4.11 1.84 -23.67
C ILE A 276 4.76 1.44 -22.34
N VAL A 277 4.06 1.63 -21.23
CA VAL A 277 4.52 1.18 -19.92
C VAL A 277 4.23 -0.31 -19.74
N ASP A 278 5.29 -1.08 -19.50
CA ASP A 278 5.21 -2.50 -19.12
C ASP A 278 5.12 -2.63 -17.61
N ALA A 279 4.34 -3.60 -17.11
CA ALA A 279 4.14 -3.78 -15.68
C ALA A 279 4.00 -5.25 -15.28
N GLN A 280 4.43 -5.55 -14.06
CA GLN A 280 4.16 -6.80 -13.36
C GLN A 280 3.77 -6.51 -11.92
N VAL A 281 2.75 -7.19 -11.42
CA VAL A 281 2.22 -7.01 -10.07
C VAL A 281 2.10 -8.35 -9.36
N ASN A 282 2.22 -8.33 -8.04
CA ASN A 282 1.87 -9.41 -7.15
C ASN A 282 1.26 -8.84 -5.86
N TYR A 283 0.16 -9.46 -5.40
CA TYR A 283 -0.40 -9.24 -4.09
C TYR A 283 -0.21 -10.49 -3.23
N LYS A 284 0.39 -10.33 -2.06
CA LYS A 284 0.62 -11.44 -1.14
C LYS A 284 0.73 -10.94 0.30
N PHE A 285 0.00 -11.60 1.19
CA PHE A 285 0.04 -11.32 2.63
C PHE A 285 -0.13 -9.83 2.95
N GLY A 286 -1.19 -9.22 2.42
CA GLY A 286 -1.51 -7.81 2.68
C GLY A 286 -0.52 -6.82 2.09
N ARG A 287 0.18 -7.18 1.00
CA ARG A 287 1.15 -6.32 0.33
C ARG A 287 1.12 -6.44 -1.17
N TYR A 288 1.02 -5.30 -1.83
CA TYR A 288 1.30 -5.17 -3.24
C TYR A 288 2.79 -4.99 -3.50
N THR A 289 3.27 -5.61 -4.56
CA THR A 289 4.57 -5.33 -5.19
C THR A 289 4.30 -5.13 -6.68
N LEU A 290 4.57 -3.95 -7.17
CA LEU A 290 4.35 -3.54 -8.55
C LEU A 290 5.68 -3.07 -9.16
N VAL A 291 6.03 -3.57 -10.33
CA VAL A 291 7.12 -3.04 -11.15
C VAL A 291 6.53 -2.40 -12.38
N LEU A 292 6.96 -1.18 -12.67
CA LEU A 292 6.63 -0.41 -13.86
C LEU A 292 7.90 -0.13 -14.64
N LYS A 293 7.90 -0.32 -15.94
CA LYS A 293 9.06 -0.14 -16.80
C LYS A 293 8.69 0.55 -18.09
N ARG A 294 9.53 1.48 -18.55
CA ARG A 294 9.36 2.20 -19.82
C ARG A 294 10.71 2.68 -20.38
N LYS A 295 10.76 3.01 -21.65
CA LYS A 295 11.89 3.72 -22.26
C LYS A 295 12.11 5.07 -21.60
N LEU A 296 13.39 5.49 -21.45
CA LEU A 296 13.76 6.81 -20.93
C LEU A 296 13.21 7.94 -21.82
N ILE A 297 13.39 7.77 -23.13
CA ILE A 297 13.00 8.73 -24.15
C ILE A 297 11.96 8.09 -25.08
N VAL A 298 10.88 8.78 -25.29
CA VAL A 298 9.78 8.37 -26.15
C VAL A 298 9.44 9.44 -27.18
N ILE A 299 8.75 9.03 -28.25
CA ILE A 299 8.46 9.92 -29.38
C ILE A 299 7.41 10.99 -29.07
N HIS A 300 6.43 10.64 -28.26
CA HIS A 300 5.27 11.50 -27.93
C HIS A 300 5.61 12.55 -26.84
N LYS A 301 6.64 13.37 -27.09
CA LYS A 301 7.20 14.35 -26.12
C LYS A 301 6.20 15.39 -25.61
N LYS A 302 5.07 15.58 -26.30
CA LYS A 302 4.05 16.56 -25.90
C LYS A 302 3.08 16.04 -24.83
N ILE A 303 3.02 14.72 -24.64
CA ILE A 303 2.11 14.07 -23.72
C ILE A 303 2.84 13.19 -22.72
N ASP A 304 4.06 12.75 -23.02
CA ASP A 304 4.87 11.85 -22.21
C ASP A 304 6.03 12.55 -21.53
N SER A 305 6.25 12.20 -20.27
CA SER A 305 7.44 12.62 -19.53
C SER A 305 8.70 12.00 -20.12
N GLN A 306 9.77 12.75 -20.18
CA GLN A 306 11.08 12.30 -20.64
C GLN A 306 12.04 12.21 -19.45
N PHE A 307 12.80 11.11 -19.36
CA PHE A 307 13.76 10.88 -18.28
C PHE A 307 15.18 11.16 -18.78
N LEU A 308 15.73 12.30 -18.36
CA LEU A 308 17.04 12.77 -18.81
C LEU A 308 18.08 12.57 -17.69
N ALA A 309 19.17 11.86 -17.98
CA ALA A 309 20.27 11.73 -17.04
C ALA A 309 20.84 13.11 -16.66
N GLY A 310 21.15 13.30 -15.38
CA GLY A 310 21.65 14.56 -14.84
C GLY A 310 20.58 15.64 -14.62
N LYS A 311 19.32 15.38 -14.89
CA LYS A 311 18.20 16.25 -14.53
C LYS A 311 17.45 15.69 -13.32
N SER A 312 16.95 16.59 -12.48
CA SER A 312 15.97 16.24 -11.44
C SER A 312 14.60 16.19 -12.09
N ILE A 313 13.86 15.13 -11.82
CA ILE A 313 12.54 14.85 -12.40
C ILE A 313 11.54 14.76 -11.26
N PRO A 314 10.58 15.69 -11.17
CA PRO A 314 9.54 15.58 -10.15
C PRO A 314 8.74 14.29 -10.32
N ILE A 315 8.48 13.59 -9.21
CA ILE A 315 7.69 12.36 -9.15
C ILE A 315 6.72 12.43 -7.99
N ALA A 316 5.47 12.04 -8.19
CA ALA A 316 4.47 11.93 -7.15
C ALA A 316 3.67 10.63 -7.26
N PHE A 317 2.92 10.30 -6.21
CA PHE A 317 2.28 9.01 -6.04
C PHE A 317 0.82 9.17 -5.67
N ASN A 318 -0.02 8.33 -6.26
CA ASN A 318 -1.44 8.25 -5.98
C ASN A 318 -1.82 6.79 -5.72
N ILE A 319 -2.63 6.52 -4.68
CA ILE A 319 -3.17 5.19 -4.38
C ILE A 319 -4.67 5.32 -4.11
N TRP A 320 -5.42 4.35 -4.60
CA TRP A 320 -6.85 4.17 -4.33
C TRP A 320 -7.04 2.79 -3.70
N ASP A 321 -7.65 2.75 -2.55
CA ASP A 321 -8.09 1.55 -1.83
C ASP A 321 -9.56 1.30 -2.19
N GLY A 322 -9.80 0.25 -2.96
CA GLY A 322 -11.13 -0.10 -3.48
C GLY A 322 -12.11 -0.39 -2.35
N TYR A 323 -11.66 -1.08 -1.30
CA TYR A 323 -12.50 -1.41 -0.14
C TYR A 323 -13.01 -0.18 0.60
N GLN A 324 -12.24 0.90 0.63
CA GLN A 324 -12.65 2.19 1.23
C GLN A 324 -13.50 3.03 0.26
N GLY A 325 -13.87 2.49 -0.89
CA GLY A 325 -14.58 3.23 -1.93
C GLY A 325 -13.77 4.41 -2.45
N GLU A 326 -12.44 4.25 -2.51
CA GLU A 326 -11.57 5.29 -3.06
C GLU A 326 -11.59 5.21 -4.59
N THR A 327 -12.04 6.28 -5.21
CA THR A 327 -12.11 6.43 -6.65
C THR A 327 -11.93 7.90 -7.04
N GLU A 328 -11.55 8.20 -8.27
CA GLU A 328 -11.37 9.55 -8.80
C GLU A 328 -10.52 10.47 -7.91
N SER A 329 -11.17 11.46 -7.26
CA SER A 329 -10.50 12.40 -6.37
C SER A 329 -10.34 11.90 -4.94
N LYS A 330 -11.12 10.89 -4.50
CA LYS A 330 -10.98 10.27 -3.18
C LYS A 330 -9.83 9.27 -3.24
N LYS A 331 -8.69 9.62 -2.70
CA LYS A 331 -7.45 8.83 -2.78
C LYS A 331 -6.39 9.27 -1.78
N SER A 332 -5.36 8.45 -1.63
CA SER A 332 -4.10 8.78 -0.97
C SER A 332 -3.12 9.40 -1.97
N ILE A 333 -2.44 10.46 -1.56
CA ILE A 333 -1.50 11.19 -2.42
C ILE A 333 -0.20 11.53 -1.69
N SER A 334 0.88 11.74 -2.44
CA SER A 334 2.08 12.41 -1.96
C SER A 334 2.17 13.86 -2.47
N SER A 335 3.06 14.65 -1.87
CA SER A 335 3.63 15.82 -2.54
C SER A 335 4.63 15.37 -3.61
N TRP A 336 5.26 16.36 -4.31
CA TRP A 336 6.36 16.10 -5.22
C TRP A 336 7.62 15.66 -4.47
N PHE A 337 8.23 14.58 -4.95
CA PHE A 337 9.61 14.16 -4.68
C PHE A 337 10.47 14.46 -5.91
N GLU A 338 11.78 14.31 -5.78
CA GLU A 338 12.73 14.47 -6.89
C GLU A 338 13.34 13.10 -7.23
N LEU A 339 13.18 12.68 -8.48
CA LEU A 339 13.86 11.49 -9.01
C LEU A 339 15.17 11.95 -9.67
N GLN A 340 16.28 11.33 -9.28
CA GLN A 340 17.60 11.56 -9.85
C GLN A 340 18.17 10.26 -10.42
N LEU A 341 18.57 10.30 -11.69
CA LEU A 341 19.30 9.22 -12.34
C LEU A 341 20.80 9.39 -11.98
N VAL A 342 21.28 8.57 -11.04
CA VAL A 342 22.66 8.64 -10.54
C VAL A 342 23.58 7.78 -11.41
N LYS A 343 24.78 8.34 -11.74
CA LYS A 343 25.79 7.64 -12.56
C LYS A 343 26.44 6.48 -11.82
#